data_d7c678205857c40f7a09ff81ba7bd250
#
_entry.id   d7c678205857c40f7a09ff81ba7bd250
#
_cell.length_a   1.000
_cell.length_b   1.000
_cell.length_c   1.000
_cell.angle_alpha   90.00
_cell.angle_beta   90.00
_cell.angle_gamma   90.00
#
_symmetry.space_group_name_H-M   'P 1'
#
loop_
_entity.id
_entity.type
_entity.pdbx_description
1 polymer ?
#
loop_
_entity_poly.entity_id
_entity_poly.type
_entity_poly.pdbx_seq_one_letter_code
_entity_poly.pdbx_strand_id
1 'polypeptide(L)'
;MAQRRVVVSGGGTGIGLATAEAFAADGDRVVLLGRREDVLRKAADTLNGQYGESTASWCAADLADPEQVGRAREFITADATPVDVLVANAGGNVAREPDGTLASIADSYRDNFDANVLTAVLLTEALLPHMRRPGGRIVQLSSIASLRGPGSYGGSKAWVNTYTYALAQRVGPEGITVNAVAPGFVGDTEFFGARATPEFIASRVGQTLTGKPGHPSEIAAAVRYVASPEAAYLTGQLLHINGGAALGR
;
A
#
# COMPACT_ATOMS: atom_id res chain seq x y z
N MET A 1 1.11 24.83 4.04
CA MET A 1 2.28 23.94 4.12
C MET A 1 2.89 23.83 2.73
N ALA A 2 4.19 23.51 2.60
CA ALA A 2 4.75 23.24 1.27
C ALA A 2 4.09 21.97 0.69
N GLN A 3 3.85 21.96 -0.61
CA GLN A 3 3.29 20.84 -1.35
C GLN A 3 4.23 19.63 -1.25
N ARG A 4 3.76 18.48 -0.76
CA ARG A 4 4.54 17.26 -0.62
C ARG A 4 4.50 16.43 -1.90
N ARG A 5 5.56 15.64 -2.13
CA ARG A 5 5.55 14.56 -3.13
C ARG A 5 5.18 13.25 -2.45
N VAL A 6 4.09 12.65 -2.90
CA VAL A 6 3.55 11.39 -2.38
C VAL A 6 3.60 10.33 -3.48
N VAL A 7 4.24 9.20 -3.23
CA VAL A 7 4.30 8.07 -4.15
C VAL A 7 3.37 6.96 -3.63
N VAL A 8 2.45 6.49 -4.47
CA VAL A 8 1.47 5.46 -4.11
C VAL A 8 1.56 4.29 -5.08
N SER A 9 2.05 3.15 -4.63
CA SER A 9 2.01 1.93 -5.42
C SER A 9 0.62 1.27 -5.36
N GLY A 10 0.18 0.67 -6.47
CA GLY A 10 -1.21 0.23 -6.62
C GLY A 10 -2.20 1.40 -6.62
N GLY A 11 -1.76 2.60 -7.06
CA GLY A 11 -2.51 3.85 -6.97
C GLY A 11 -3.69 3.99 -7.93
N GLY A 12 -3.92 3.02 -8.82
CA GLY A 12 -4.97 3.13 -9.84
C GLY A 12 -6.37 2.69 -9.40
N THR A 13 -6.50 1.94 -8.31
CA THR A 13 -7.79 1.39 -7.84
C THR A 13 -7.83 1.21 -6.31
N GLY A 14 -9.03 1.01 -5.77
CA GLY A 14 -9.28 0.59 -4.39
C GLY A 14 -8.61 1.49 -3.35
N ILE A 15 -7.93 0.88 -2.36
CA ILE A 15 -7.28 1.60 -1.26
C ILE A 15 -6.19 2.56 -1.78
N GLY A 16 -5.42 2.14 -2.79
CA GLY A 16 -4.37 2.98 -3.35
C GLY A 16 -4.91 4.25 -4.01
N LEU A 17 -5.97 4.15 -4.80
CA LEU A 17 -6.61 5.31 -5.43
C LEU A 17 -7.25 6.22 -4.37
N ALA A 18 -7.99 5.68 -3.41
CA ALA A 18 -8.57 6.47 -2.32
C ALA A 18 -7.50 7.18 -1.49
N THR A 19 -6.33 6.54 -1.31
CA THR A 19 -5.17 7.15 -0.65
C THR A 19 -4.59 8.30 -1.47
N ALA A 20 -4.39 8.09 -2.77
CA ALA A 20 -3.91 9.14 -3.66
C ALA A 20 -4.87 10.34 -3.70
N GLU A 21 -6.18 10.08 -3.76
CA GLU A 21 -7.21 11.11 -3.70
C GLU A 21 -7.16 11.91 -2.40
N ALA A 22 -6.99 11.24 -1.25
CA ALA A 22 -6.91 11.92 0.04
C ALA A 22 -5.70 12.88 0.13
N PHE A 23 -4.54 12.50 -0.42
CA PHE A 23 -3.37 13.39 -0.50
C PHE A 23 -3.55 14.50 -1.53
N ALA A 24 -4.15 14.20 -2.69
CA ALA A 24 -4.46 15.22 -3.70
C ALA A 24 -5.41 16.30 -3.16
N ALA A 25 -6.42 15.90 -2.37
CA ALA A 25 -7.33 16.82 -1.70
C ALA A 25 -6.65 17.72 -0.66
N ASP A 26 -5.53 17.27 -0.06
CA ASP A 26 -4.68 18.09 0.83
C ASP A 26 -3.75 19.04 0.05
N GLY A 27 -3.76 19.00 -1.29
CA GLY A 27 -2.91 19.82 -2.15
C GLY A 27 -1.53 19.23 -2.44
N ASP A 28 -1.32 17.95 -2.11
CA ASP A 28 -0.06 17.24 -2.39
C ASP A 28 0.02 16.79 -3.86
N ARG A 29 1.23 16.62 -4.37
CA ARG A 29 1.49 15.98 -5.67
C ARG A 29 1.60 14.48 -5.49
N VAL A 30 0.81 13.72 -6.25
CA VAL A 30 0.78 12.27 -6.17
C VAL A 30 1.37 11.60 -7.41
N VAL A 31 2.19 10.57 -7.21
CA VAL A 31 2.72 9.72 -8.26
C VAL A 31 2.10 8.33 -8.11
N LEU A 32 1.32 7.91 -9.10
CA LEU A 32 0.63 6.62 -9.11
C LEU A 32 1.49 5.57 -9.81
N LEU A 33 1.75 4.45 -9.15
CA LEU A 33 2.48 3.32 -9.73
C LEU A 33 1.60 2.07 -9.80
N GLY A 34 1.81 1.25 -10.80
CA GLY A 34 1.12 -0.03 -10.99
C GLY A 34 1.38 -0.59 -12.38
N ARG A 35 0.78 -1.74 -12.70
CA ARG A 35 1.04 -2.44 -13.96
C ARG A 35 0.14 -2.01 -15.12
N ARG A 36 -1.09 -1.55 -14.82
CA ARG A 36 -2.13 -1.24 -15.83
C ARG A 36 -2.07 0.24 -16.19
N GLU A 37 -1.47 0.53 -17.32
CA GLU A 37 -1.25 1.90 -17.81
C GLU A 37 -2.55 2.69 -17.97
N ASP A 38 -3.55 2.09 -18.62
CA ASP A 38 -4.85 2.69 -18.87
C ASP A 38 -5.59 3.06 -17.59
N VAL A 39 -5.50 2.21 -16.56
CA VAL A 39 -6.10 2.44 -15.25
C VAL A 39 -5.40 3.58 -14.51
N LEU A 40 -4.07 3.60 -14.53
CA LEU A 40 -3.27 4.66 -13.91
C LEU A 40 -3.52 6.02 -14.59
N ARG A 41 -3.54 6.04 -15.91
CA ARG A 41 -3.83 7.25 -16.70
C ARG A 41 -5.20 7.81 -16.34
N LYS A 42 -6.24 6.96 -16.38
CA LYS A 42 -7.60 7.38 -16.02
C LYS A 42 -7.69 7.91 -14.59
N ALA A 43 -7.00 7.27 -13.64
CA ALA A 43 -6.94 7.72 -12.26
C ALA A 43 -6.27 9.10 -12.14
N ALA A 44 -5.12 9.28 -12.80
CA ALA A 44 -4.41 10.56 -12.82
C ALA A 44 -5.22 11.67 -13.48
N ASP A 45 -5.85 11.40 -14.63
CA ASP A 45 -6.72 12.37 -15.32
C ASP A 45 -7.90 12.80 -14.44
N THR A 46 -8.51 11.86 -13.71
CA THR A 46 -9.60 12.15 -12.77
C THR A 46 -9.11 13.06 -11.63
N LEU A 47 -7.98 12.75 -11.02
CA LEU A 47 -7.42 13.56 -9.93
C LEU A 47 -7.00 14.95 -10.44
N ASN A 48 -6.42 15.03 -11.63
CA ASN A 48 -6.04 16.31 -12.24
C ASN A 48 -7.27 17.17 -12.57
N GLY A 49 -8.35 16.56 -13.06
CA GLY A 49 -9.60 17.28 -13.33
C GLY A 49 -10.27 17.82 -12.05
N GLN A 50 -10.10 17.13 -10.93
CA GLN A 50 -10.76 17.48 -9.66
C GLN A 50 -9.93 18.43 -8.80
N TYR A 51 -8.60 18.28 -8.77
CA TYR A 51 -7.71 18.97 -7.83
C TYR A 51 -6.71 19.91 -8.49
N GLY A 52 -6.72 20.00 -9.81
CA GLY A 52 -5.87 20.89 -10.61
C GLY A 52 -4.80 20.15 -11.43
N GLU A 53 -4.45 20.74 -12.57
CA GLU A 53 -3.44 20.20 -13.47
C GLU A 53 -2.12 19.93 -12.75
N SER A 54 -1.47 18.83 -13.08
CA SER A 54 -0.21 18.38 -12.47
C SER A 54 -0.29 17.95 -10.99
N THR A 55 -1.49 17.75 -10.43
CA THR A 55 -1.65 17.15 -9.09
C THR A 55 -1.24 15.68 -9.10
N ALA A 56 -1.60 14.94 -10.15
CA ALA A 56 -1.29 13.53 -10.29
C ALA A 56 -0.45 13.25 -11.53
N SER A 57 0.57 12.42 -11.38
CA SER A 57 1.32 11.79 -12.47
C SER A 57 1.34 10.27 -12.27
N TRP A 58 1.74 9.53 -13.29
CA TRP A 58 1.76 8.07 -13.20
C TRP A 58 2.91 7.45 -13.97
N CYS A 59 3.32 6.26 -13.54
CA CYS A 59 4.29 5.43 -14.26
C CYS A 59 3.86 3.96 -14.16
N ALA A 60 3.73 3.31 -15.31
CA ALA A 60 3.43 1.89 -15.36
C ALA A 60 4.70 1.07 -15.11
N ALA A 61 4.66 0.19 -14.10
CA ALA A 61 5.76 -0.70 -13.76
C ALA A 61 5.25 -1.94 -13.01
N ASP A 62 5.85 -3.08 -13.28
CA ASP A 62 5.81 -4.23 -12.38
C ASP A 62 6.85 -4.01 -11.28
N LEU A 63 6.36 -3.80 -10.06
CA LEU A 63 7.23 -3.48 -8.93
C LEU A 63 7.92 -4.70 -8.30
N ALA A 64 7.64 -5.91 -8.82
CA ALA A 64 8.43 -7.10 -8.52
C ALA A 64 9.64 -7.28 -9.47
N ASP A 65 9.72 -6.47 -10.53
CA ASP A 65 10.82 -6.47 -11.49
C ASP A 65 11.83 -5.34 -11.17
N PRO A 66 13.08 -5.66 -10.81
CA PRO A 66 14.09 -4.66 -10.43
C PRO A 66 14.39 -3.62 -11.52
N GLU A 67 14.34 -3.99 -12.80
CA GLU A 67 14.63 -3.06 -13.89
C GLU A 67 13.49 -2.05 -14.06
N GLN A 68 12.23 -2.51 -13.93
CA GLN A 68 11.07 -1.62 -14.00
C GLN A 68 11.00 -0.71 -12.77
N VAL A 69 11.37 -1.19 -11.59
CA VAL A 69 11.53 -0.35 -10.39
C VAL A 69 12.61 0.71 -10.61
N GLY A 70 13.72 0.36 -11.25
CA GLY A 70 14.77 1.31 -11.63
C GLY A 70 14.24 2.45 -12.51
N ARG A 71 13.47 2.12 -13.56
CA ARG A 71 12.81 3.12 -14.42
C ARG A 71 11.78 3.97 -13.69
N ALA A 72 10.97 3.36 -12.83
CA ALA A 72 10.02 4.09 -12.00
C ALA A 72 10.72 5.08 -11.05
N ARG A 73 11.84 4.67 -10.43
CA ARG A 73 12.67 5.57 -9.61
C ARG A 73 13.17 6.77 -10.45
N GLU A 74 13.74 6.53 -11.63
CA GLU A 74 14.22 7.59 -12.51
C GLU A 74 13.11 8.59 -12.86
N PHE A 75 11.93 8.09 -13.20
CA PHE A 75 10.76 8.93 -13.44
C PHE A 75 10.39 9.79 -12.23
N ILE A 76 10.34 9.19 -11.02
CA ILE A 76 9.95 9.88 -9.79
C ILE A 76 10.97 10.94 -9.39
N THR A 77 12.24 10.70 -9.62
CA THR A 77 13.35 11.54 -9.13
C THR A 77 13.94 12.47 -10.19
N ALA A 78 13.32 12.58 -11.37
CA ALA A 78 13.84 13.32 -12.53
C ALA A 78 14.11 14.81 -12.24
N ASP A 79 13.35 15.44 -11.34
CA ASP A 79 13.50 16.85 -10.95
C ASP A 79 14.19 17.06 -9.59
N ALA A 80 14.82 16.03 -9.06
CA ALA A 80 15.52 16.04 -7.76
C ALA A 80 14.68 16.49 -6.54
N THR A 81 13.36 16.63 -6.66
CA THR A 81 12.48 16.92 -5.52
C THR A 81 12.40 15.69 -4.62
N PRO A 82 12.66 15.80 -3.30
CA PRO A 82 12.57 14.68 -2.40
C PRO A 82 11.17 14.04 -2.36
N VAL A 83 11.11 12.74 -2.11
CA VAL A 83 9.86 12.03 -1.79
C VAL A 83 9.53 12.26 -0.32
N ASP A 84 8.40 12.88 -0.05
CA ASP A 84 7.94 13.16 1.32
C ASP A 84 7.23 11.96 1.92
N VAL A 85 6.40 11.29 1.12
CA VAL A 85 5.60 10.13 1.55
C VAL A 85 5.70 9.01 0.52
N LEU A 86 6.02 7.81 0.99
CA LEU A 86 5.91 6.58 0.22
C LEU A 86 4.80 5.70 0.82
N VAL A 87 3.82 5.34 0.00
CA VAL A 87 2.76 4.38 0.36
C VAL A 87 2.97 3.11 -0.48
N ALA A 88 3.57 2.08 0.12
CA ALA A 88 3.79 0.79 -0.49
C ALA A 88 2.51 -0.07 -0.35
N ASN A 89 1.54 0.19 -1.23
CA ASN A 89 0.22 -0.43 -1.21
C ASN A 89 0.06 -1.56 -2.25
N ALA A 90 0.86 -1.59 -3.32
CA ALA A 90 0.77 -2.64 -4.34
C ALA A 90 0.84 -4.03 -3.72
N GLY A 91 -0.08 -4.90 -4.13
CA GLY A 91 -0.15 -6.27 -3.63
C GLY A 91 -1.53 -6.89 -3.82
N GLY A 92 -1.65 -8.15 -3.44
CA GLY A 92 -2.90 -8.89 -3.55
C GLY A 92 -2.73 -10.35 -3.17
N ASN A 93 -3.85 -11.06 -3.03
CA ASN A 93 -3.83 -12.53 -2.95
C ASN A 93 -3.93 -13.10 -4.37
N VAL A 94 -2.77 -13.22 -5.02
CA VAL A 94 -2.64 -13.56 -6.44
C VAL A 94 -2.41 -15.04 -6.69
N ALA A 95 -2.04 -15.81 -5.66
CA ALA A 95 -1.77 -17.22 -5.80
C ALA A 95 -3.03 -17.99 -6.21
N ARG A 96 -2.86 -18.93 -7.14
CA ARG A 96 -3.89 -19.91 -7.49
C ARG A 96 -4.02 -20.94 -6.39
N GLU A 97 -5.20 -21.56 -6.28
CA GLU A 97 -5.38 -22.72 -5.38
C GLU A 97 -4.46 -23.84 -5.83
N PRO A 98 -3.61 -24.38 -4.93
CA PRO A 98 -2.71 -25.48 -5.27
C PRO A 98 -3.48 -26.75 -5.64
N ASP A 99 -2.99 -27.47 -6.64
CA ASP A 99 -3.53 -28.78 -7.06
C ASP A 99 -3.11 -29.95 -6.14
N GLY A 100 -2.39 -29.65 -5.06
CA GLY A 100 -1.89 -30.61 -4.08
C GLY A 100 -0.46 -31.08 -4.35
N THR A 101 0.16 -30.74 -5.49
CA THR A 101 1.57 -31.06 -5.74
C THR A 101 2.49 -30.08 -4.97
N LEU A 102 3.68 -30.55 -4.57
CA LEU A 102 4.67 -29.70 -3.93
C LEU A 102 5.11 -28.53 -4.82
N ALA A 103 5.10 -28.71 -6.16
CA ALA A 103 5.43 -27.66 -7.10
C ALA A 103 4.39 -26.56 -7.08
N SER A 104 3.10 -26.88 -7.19
CA SER A 104 2.03 -25.89 -7.16
C SER A 104 1.92 -25.18 -5.81
N ILE A 105 2.21 -25.89 -4.71
CA ILE A 105 2.31 -25.27 -3.37
C ILE A 105 3.45 -24.26 -3.36
N ALA A 106 4.65 -24.63 -3.82
CA ALA A 106 5.80 -23.73 -3.86
C ALA A 106 5.52 -22.48 -4.71
N ASP A 107 4.86 -22.63 -5.86
CA ASP A 107 4.52 -21.51 -6.74
C ASP A 107 3.50 -20.57 -6.08
N SER A 108 2.50 -21.10 -5.37
CA SER A 108 1.55 -20.28 -4.59
C SER A 108 2.27 -19.38 -3.56
N TYR A 109 3.31 -19.89 -2.91
CA TYR A 109 4.10 -19.10 -1.97
C TYR A 109 4.97 -18.05 -2.67
N ARG A 110 5.61 -18.38 -3.80
CA ARG A 110 6.41 -17.45 -4.59
C ARG A 110 5.54 -16.31 -5.14
N ASP A 111 4.41 -16.66 -5.77
CA ASP A 111 3.49 -15.67 -6.34
C ASP A 111 3.06 -14.61 -5.32
N ASN A 112 2.64 -15.03 -4.12
CA ASN A 112 2.25 -14.10 -3.07
C ASN A 112 3.44 -13.35 -2.45
N PHE A 113 4.62 -13.98 -2.39
CA PHE A 113 5.83 -13.29 -1.94
C PHE A 113 6.22 -12.18 -2.93
N ASP A 114 6.27 -12.48 -4.21
CA ASP A 114 6.63 -11.52 -5.24
C ASP A 114 5.63 -10.36 -5.28
N ALA A 115 4.34 -10.66 -5.28
CA ALA A 115 3.30 -9.63 -5.37
C ALA A 115 3.17 -8.72 -4.14
N ASN A 116 3.57 -9.16 -2.96
CA ASN A 116 3.35 -8.42 -1.71
C ASN A 116 4.64 -7.99 -1.02
N VAL A 117 5.70 -8.78 -1.14
CA VAL A 117 6.98 -8.54 -0.47
C VAL A 117 7.95 -7.82 -1.41
N LEU A 118 8.26 -8.41 -2.58
CA LEU A 118 9.21 -7.80 -3.49
C LEU A 118 8.73 -6.44 -3.98
N THR A 119 7.45 -6.28 -4.29
CA THR A 119 6.86 -4.99 -4.68
C THR A 119 7.08 -3.90 -3.62
N ALA A 120 6.94 -4.24 -2.34
CA ALA A 120 7.12 -3.31 -1.24
C ALA A 120 8.61 -3.01 -0.99
N VAL A 121 9.44 -4.05 -0.97
CA VAL A 121 10.88 -3.93 -0.68
C VAL A 121 11.60 -3.18 -1.78
N LEU A 122 11.48 -3.62 -3.05
CA LEU A 122 12.24 -3.05 -4.15
C LEU A 122 11.92 -1.57 -4.34
N LEU A 123 10.63 -1.20 -4.30
CA LEU A 123 10.24 0.21 -4.41
C LEU A 123 10.77 1.03 -3.23
N THR A 124 10.65 0.49 -2.01
CA THR A 124 11.13 1.20 -0.80
C THR A 124 12.62 1.41 -0.87
N GLU A 125 13.41 0.38 -1.15
CA GLU A 125 14.88 0.48 -1.21
C GLU A 125 15.33 1.40 -2.35
N ALA A 126 14.65 1.37 -3.50
CA ALA A 126 14.97 2.24 -4.63
C ALA A 126 14.72 3.72 -4.32
N LEU A 127 13.66 4.03 -3.55
CA LEU A 127 13.30 5.42 -3.21
C LEU A 127 13.93 5.91 -1.90
N LEU A 128 14.42 5.02 -1.04
CA LEU A 128 14.98 5.39 0.25
C LEU A 128 16.08 6.47 0.19
N PRO A 129 17.04 6.45 -0.76
CA PRO A 129 18.03 7.52 -0.90
C PRO A 129 17.43 8.88 -1.27
N HIS A 130 16.21 8.89 -1.80
CA HIS A 130 15.50 10.08 -2.29
C HIS A 130 14.41 10.56 -1.33
N MET A 131 14.23 9.89 -0.19
CA MET A 131 13.28 10.31 0.83
C MET A 131 13.72 11.61 1.50
N ARG A 132 12.77 12.46 1.86
CA ARG A 132 13.03 13.66 2.67
C ARG A 132 13.67 13.29 4.01
N ARG A 133 14.72 14.01 4.39
CA ARG A 133 15.42 13.87 5.67
C ARG A 133 15.67 15.23 6.31
N PRO A 134 15.26 15.46 7.57
CA PRO A 134 14.25 14.68 8.31
C PRO A 134 12.85 14.91 7.76
N GLY A 135 11.89 14.08 8.16
CA GLY A 135 10.48 14.32 7.89
C GLY A 135 9.83 13.37 6.89
N GLY A 136 10.60 12.45 6.28
CA GLY A 136 10.05 11.43 5.38
C GLY A 136 9.10 10.46 6.09
N ARG A 137 8.12 9.94 5.34
CA ARG A 137 7.09 9.01 5.83
C ARG A 137 7.00 7.80 4.92
N ILE A 138 7.09 6.61 5.48
CA ILE A 138 6.89 5.35 4.75
C ILE A 138 5.73 4.61 5.38
N VAL A 139 4.70 4.30 4.59
CA VAL A 139 3.53 3.54 5.02
C VAL A 139 3.43 2.28 4.20
N GLN A 140 3.55 1.14 4.87
CA GLN A 140 3.38 -0.18 4.26
C GLN A 140 1.93 -0.64 4.37
N LEU A 141 1.36 -1.27 3.34
CA LEU A 141 0.05 -1.89 3.44
C LEU A 141 0.19 -3.38 3.78
N SER A 142 -0.09 -3.68 5.05
CA SER A 142 -0.23 -5.03 5.56
C SER A 142 -1.67 -5.55 5.39
N SER A 143 -2.14 -6.41 6.25
CA SER A 143 -3.50 -6.95 6.28
C SER A 143 -3.77 -7.59 7.64
N ILE A 144 -5.05 -7.70 8.04
CA ILE A 144 -5.47 -8.59 9.11
C ILE A 144 -5.03 -10.06 8.86
N ALA A 145 -4.83 -10.43 7.59
CA ALA A 145 -4.33 -11.75 7.22
C ALA A 145 -2.94 -12.05 7.78
N SER A 146 -2.13 -11.04 8.08
CA SER A 146 -0.82 -11.19 8.73
C SER A 146 -0.90 -11.80 10.13
N LEU A 147 -2.07 -11.71 10.79
CA LEU A 147 -2.30 -12.23 12.13
C LEU A 147 -3.05 -13.57 12.12
N ARG A 148 -3.98 -13.75 11.20
CA ARG A 148 -4.90 -14.89 11.17
C ARG A 148 -5.31 -15.36 9.78
N GLY A 149 -4.62 -14.87 8.75
CA GLY A 149 -4.88 -15.25 7.37
C GLY A 149 -4.24 -16.59 7.00
N PRO A 150 -4.84 -17.32 6.04
CA PRO A 150 -4.31 -18.59 5.60
C PRO A 150 -3.08 -18.43 4.71
N GLY A 151 -2.18 -19.41 4.81
CA GLY A 151 -1.20 -19.76 3.81
C GLY A 151 -0.25 -18.63 3.38
N SER A 152 0.05 -18.63 2.10
CA SER A 152 1.08 -17.82 1.48
C SER A 152 0.79 -16.30 1.55
N TYR A 153 -0.48 -15.89 1.41
CA TYR A 153 -0.86 -14.47 1.52
C TYR A 153 -0.68 -13.94 2.95
N GLY A 154 -1.18 -14.66 3.96
CA GLY A 154 -0.99 -14.28 5.37
C GLY A 154 0.49 -14.20 5.73
N GLY A 155 1.28 -15.17 5.30
CA GLY A 155 2.73 -15.20 5.48
C GLY A 155 3.44 -14.02 4.83
N SER A 156 3.08 -13.66 3.59
CA SER A 156 3.66 -12.50 2.90
C SER A 156 3.34 -11.18 3.62
N LYS A 157 2.12 -11.02 4.13
CA LYS A 157 1.74 -9.81 4.90
C LYS A 157 2.37 -9.78 6.31
N ALA A 158 2.61 -10.93 6.94
CA ALA A 158 3.40 -11.00 8.17
C ALA A 158 4.86 -10.57 7.93
N TRP A 159 5.44 -10.94 6.79
CA TRP A 159 6.77 -10.48 6.40
C TRP A 159 6.84 -8.96 6.24
N VAL A 160 5.82 -8.34 5.64
CA VAL A 160 5.72 -6.87 5.53
C VAL A 160 5.74 -6.21 6.91
N ASN A 161 5.09 -6.80 7.94
CA ASN A 161 5.15 -6.29 9.30
C ASN A 161 6.59 -6.30 9.85
N THR A 162 7.29 -7.44 9.68
CA THR A 162 8.70 -7.57 10.14
C THR A 162 9.61 -6.60 9.41
N TYR A 163 9.42 -6.41 8.09
CA TYR A 163 10.17 -5.43 7.32
C TYR A 163 9.92 -4.00 7.81
N THR A 164 8.67 -3.66 8.14
CA THR A 164 8.31 -2.36 8.72
C THR A 164 9.12 -2.07 9.99
N TYR A 165 9.24 -3.04 10.90
CA TYR A 165 9.99 -2.88 12.15
C TYR A 165 11.49 -2.71 11.90
N ALA A 166 12.07 -3.55 11.06
CA ALA A 166 13.49 -3.48 10.71
C ALA A 166 13.83 -2.16 10.01
N LEU A 167 12.98 -1.73 9.07
CA LEU A 167 13.18 -0.47 8.35
C LEU A 167 13.04 0.74 9.29
N ALA A 168 12.07 0.74 10.22
CA ALA A 168 11.89 1.81 11.20
C ALA A 168 13.14 1.98 12.08
N GLN A 169 13.75 0.88 12.52
CA GLN A 169 15.00 0.91 13.28
C GLN A 169 16.16 1.49 12.46
N ARG A 170 16.24 1.12 11.17
CA ARG A 170 17.34 1.55 10.28
C ARG A 170 17.28 3.04 9.97
N VAL A 171 16.09 3.59 9.68
CA VAL A 171 15.96 4.96 9.18
C VAL A 171 15.41 5.97 10.20
N GLY A 172 14.98 5.51 11.35
CA GLY A 172 14.50 6.38 12.44
C GLY A 172 15.52 7.44 12.87
N PRO A 173 16.83 7.10 13.03
CA PRO A 173 17.87 8.09 13.33
C PRO A 173 18.00 9.20 12.28
N GLU A 174 17.54 8.98 11.04
CA GLU A 174 17.54 9.96 9.95
C GLU A 174 16.25 10.80 9.91
N GLY A 175 15.35 10.63 10.89
CA GLY A 175 14.09 11.35 11.00
C GLY A 175 13.00 10.89 10.02
N ILE A 176 13.10 9.66 9.51
CA ILE A 176 12.06 9.01 8.70
C ILE A 176 11.23 8.09 9.59
N THR A 177 9.90 8.21 9.55
CA THR A 177 9.03 7.24 10.23
C THR A 177 8.56 6.16 9.26
N VAL A 178 8.44 4.93 9.77
CA VAL A 178 7.96 3.78 9.00
C VAL A 178 6.87 3.07 9.80
N ASN A 179 5.68 2.98 9.25
CA ASN A 179 4.55 2.29 9.87
C ASN A 179 3.83 1.39 8.87
N ALA A 180 3.05 0.45 9.36
CA ALA A 180 2.15 -0.33 8.52
C ALA A 180 0.70 -0.11 8.92
N VAL A 181 -0.18 -0.06 7.91
CA VAL A 181 -1.63 -0.11 8.09
C VAL A 181 -2.10 -1.51 7.70
N ALA A 182 -2.89 -2.15 8.54
CA ALA A 182 -3.41 -3.50 8.35
C ALA A 182 -4.94 -3.48 8.25
N PRO A 183 -5.49 -3.36 7.03
CA PRO A 183 -6.93 -3.39 6.81
C PRO A 183 -7.54 -4.75 7.17
N GLY A 184 -8.81 -4.72 7.59
CA GLY A 184 -9.69 -5.87 7.62
C GLY A 184 -10.31 -6.17 6.25
N PHE A 185 -11.56 -6.63 6.26
CA PHE A 185 -12.35 -6.76 5.04
C PHE A 185 -12.80 -5.38 4.56
N VAL A 186 -12.33 -4.99 3.37
CA VAL A 186 -12.67 -3.71 2.71
C VAL A 186 -13.50 -4.03 1.47
N GLY A 187 -14.72 -3.49 1.42
CA GLY A 187 -15.61 -3.55 0.27
C GLY A 187 -15.16 -2.61 -0.85
N ASP A 188 -15.93 -2.58 -1.93
CA ASP A 188 -15.77 -1.65 -3.06
C ASP A 188 -14.34 -1.65 -3.65
N THR A 189 -13.71 -2.86 -3.69
CA THR A 189 -12.40 -3.07 -4.27
C THR A 189 -12.40 -4.25 -5.24
N GLU A 190 -11.49 -4.26 -6.20
CA GLU A 190 -11.26 -5.39 -7.10
C GLU A 190 -10.55 -6.59 -6.41
N PHE A 191 -10.12 -6.44 -5.15
CA PHE A 191 -9.24 -7.39 -4.45
C PHE A 191 -9.80 -8.81 -4.39
N PHE A 192 -11.10 -8.95 -4.18
CA PHE A 192 -11.73 -10.27 -4.06
C PHE A 192 -12.23 -10.81 -5.39
N GLY A 193 -12.43 -9.95 -6.42
CA GLY A 193 -12.91 -10.35 -7.74
C GLY A 193 -14.16 -11.24 -7.65
N ALA A 194 -14.18 -12.35 -8.40
CA ALA A 194 -15.28 -13.32 -8.40
C ALA A 194 -15.52 -14.03 -7.05
N ARG A 195 -14.59 -13.94 -6.09
CA ARG A 195 -14.77 -14.50 -4.73
C ARG A 195 -15.70 -13.67 -3.85
N ALA A 196 -16.04 -12.44 -4.25
CA ALA A 196 -16.90 -11.54 -3.49
C ALA A 196 -18.39 -11.91 -3.64
N THR A 197 -18.76 -13.16 -3.33
CA THR A 197 -20.19 -13.58 -3.30
C THR A 197 -20.89 -12.98 -2.09
N PRO A 198 -22.24 -12.85 -2.10
CA PRO A 198 -23.01 -12.37 -0.95
C PRO A 198 -22.69 -13.14 0.34
N GLU A 199 -22.54 -14.45 0.27
CA GLU A 199 -22.25 -15.33 1.41
C GLU A 199 -20.83 -15.08 1.94
N PHE A 200 -19.85 -14.89 1.04
CA PHE A 200 -18.49 -14.53 1.43
C PHE A 200 -18.47 -13.17 2.14
N ILE A 201 -19.13 -12.17 1.58
CA ILE A 201 -19.24 -10.82 2.17
C ILE A 201 -19.88 -10.91 3.54
N ALA A 202 -21.03 -11.58 3.67
CA ALA A 202 -21.74 -11.75 4.94
C ALA A 202 -20.85 -12.45 5.99
N SER A 203 -20.11 -13.49 5.59
CA SER A 203 -19.14 -14.18 6.47
C SER A 203 -18.03 -13.26 6.96
N ARG A 204 -17.52 -12.35 6.12
CA ARG A 204 -16.46 -11.41 6.50
C ARG A 204 -17.01 -10.28 7.37
N VAL A 205 -18.16 -9.73 7.04
CA VAL A 205 -18.85 -8.70 7.83
C VAL A 205 -19.22 -9.23 9.21
N GLY A 206 -19.71 -10.47 9.31
CA GLY A 206 -20.03 -11.12 10.58
C GLY A 206 -18.83 -11.30 11.53
N GLN A 207 -17.60 -11.12 11.06
CA GLN A 207 -16.39 -11.12 11.90
C GLN A 207 -16.04 -9.72 12.44
N THR A 208 -16.70 -8.67 11.96
CA THR A 208 -16.45 -7.30 12.43
C THR A 208 -17.40 -6.93 13.58
N LEU A 209 -16.92 -6.16 14.54
CA LEU A 209 -17.77 -5.62 15.60
C LEU A 209 -18.61 -4.44 15.09
N THR A 210 -18.16 -3.77 14.04
CA THR A 210 -18.89 -2.65 13.42
C THR A 210 -20.06 -3.11 12.55
N GLY A 211 -20.18 -4.39 12.24
CA GLY A 211 -21.27 -4.97 11.45
C GLY A 211 -21.30 -4.53 9.98
N LYS A 212 -20.22 -3.98 9.45
CA LYS A 212 -20.11 -3.51 8.05
C LYS A 212 -18.72 -3.80 7.48
N PRO A 213 -18.57 -3.85 6.12
CA PRO A 213 -17.27 -3.81 5.50
C PRO A 213 -16.61 -2.45 5.75
N GLY A 214 -15.28 -2.40 5.76
CA GLY A 214 -14.56 -1.14 5.63
C GLY A 214 -14.70 -0.56 4.24
N HIS A 215 -14.55 0.76 4.11
CA HIS A 215 -14.49 1.46 2.83
C HIS A 215 -13.05 1.89 2.52
N PRO A 216 -12.60 1.94 1.24
CA PRO A 216 -11.25 2.39 0.89
C PRO A 216 -10.84 3.74 1.51
N SER A 217 -11.77 4.70 1.60
CA SER A 217 -11.51 6.01 2.22
C SER A 217 -11.24 5.94 3.73
N GLU A 218 -11.78 4.95 4.45
CA GLU A 218 -11.50 4.75 5.88
C GLU A 218 -10.06 4.27 6.08
N ILE A 219 -9.54 3.46 5.16
CA ILE A 219 -8.13 3.04 5.15
C ILE A 219 -7.22 4.20 4.74
N ALA A 220 -7.61 4.94 3.70
CA ALA A 220 -6.89 6.13 3.23
C ALA A 220 -6.75 7.18 4.33
N ALA A 221 -7.77 7.41 5.14
CA ALA A 221 -7.74 8.31 6.30
C ALA A 221 -6.68 7.89 7.33
N ALA A 222 -6.55 6.59 7.62
CA ALA A 222 -5.51 6.07 8.49
C ALA A 222 -4.10 6.24 7.89
N VAL A 223 -3.93 5.94 6.60
CA VAL A 223 -2.66 6.15 5.88
C VAL A 223 -2.27 7.63 5.92
N ARG A 224 -3.20 8.54 5.64
CA ARG A 224 -2.99 9.98 5.69
C ARG A 224 -2.57 10.43 7.09
N TYR A 225 -3.22 9.93 8.15
CA TYR A 225 -2.84 10.25 9.52
C TYR A 225 -1.41 9.81 9.84
N VAL A 226 -1.03 8.55 9.59
CA VAL A 226 0.34 8.09 9.90
C VAL A 226 1.41 8.73 9.04
N ALA A 227 1.05 9.30 7.89
CA ALA A 227 1.93 10.07 7.03
C ALA A 227 1.91 11.58 7.33
N SER A 228 1.13 12.02 8.31
CA SER A 228 1.02 13.43 8.67
C SER A 228 2.17 13.91 9.58
N PRO A 229 2.42 15.22 9.67
CA PRO A 229 3.36 15.78 10.65
C PRO A 229 2.96 15.49 12.10
N GLU A 230 1.66 15.41 12.40
CA GLU A 230 1.11 15.14 13.73
C GLU A 230 1.45 13.74 14.24
N ALA A 231 1.73 12.81 13.32
CA ALA A 231 2.17 11.45 13.63
C ALA A 231 3.71 11.30 13.72
N ALA A 232 4.46 12.40 13.90
CA ALA A 232 5.93 12.38 13.87
C ALA A 232 6.57 11.49 14.96
N TYR A 233 5.86 11.19 16.05
CA TYR A 233 6.33 10.29 17.11
C TYR A 233 5.88 8.83 16.91
N LEU A 234 5.17 8.54 15.82
CA LEU A 234 4.67 7.22 15.48
C LEU A 234 5.61 6.55 14.47
N THR A 235 6.36 5.56 14.90
CA THR A 235 7.22 4.75 14.02
C THR A 235 7.32 3.30 14.50
N GLY A 236 7.52 2.37 13.58
CA GLY A 236 7.57 0.94 13.88
C GLY A 236 6.25 0.36 14.36
N GLN A 237 5.11 0.95 13.99
CA GLN A 237 3.80 0.50 14.47
C GLN A 237 3.01 -0.19 13.35
N LEU A 238 2.14 -1.11 13.78
CA LEU A 238 1.16 -1.77 12.95
C LEU A 238 -0.25 -1.32 13.38
N LEU A 239 -0.89 -0.50 12.55
CA LEU A 239 -2.22 0.03 12.82
C LEU A 239 -3.29 -0.86 12.19
N HIS A 240 -4.10 -1.48 13.02
CA HIS A 240 -5.20 -2.34 12.61
C HIS A 240 -6.47 -1.53 12.35
N ILE A 241 -6.89 -1.46 11.08
CA ILE A 241 -8.12 -0.79 10.65
C ILE A 241 -9.07 -1.87 10.11
N ASN A 242 -9.76 -2.58 11.01
CA ASN A 242 -10.40 -3.85 10.69
C ASN A 242 -11.82 -4.01 11.25
N GLY A 243 -12.45 -2.91 11.69
CA GLY A 243 -13.81 -2.93 12.25
C GLY A 243 -13.97 -3.80 13.52
N GLY A 244 -12.87 -4.04 14.25
CA GLY A 244 -12.88 -4.89 15.44
C GLY A 244 -12.80 -6.39 15.13
N ALA A 245 -12.52 -6.78 13.89
CA ALA A 245 -12.34 -8.20 13.53
C ALA A 245 -11.10 -8.83 14.17
N ALA A 246 -10.12 -8.05 14.62
CA ALA A 246 -9.06 -8.46 15.53
C ALA A 246 -8.81 -7.35 16.55
N LEU A 247 -8.74 -7.72 17.84
CA LEU A 247 -8.61 -6.80 18.95
C LEU A 247 -7.23 -6.85 19.60
N GLY A 248 -6.83 -5.73 20.23
CA GLY A 248 -5.75 -5.69 21.21
C GLY A 248 -4.35 -5.95 20.68
N ARG A 249 -4.07 -5.53 19.47
CA ARG A 249 -2.76 -5.76 18.85
C ARG A 249 -2.14 -4.49 18.30
#